data_31ac78788e7bf755b500fa7cf8fab2c1
#
_entry.id   31ac78788e7bf755b500fa7cf8fab2c1
#
_cell.length_a   1.000
_cell.length_b   1.000
_cell.length_c   1.000
_cell.angle_alpha   90.00
_cell.angle_beta   90.00
_cell.angle_gamma   90.00
#
_symmetry.space_group_name_H-M   'P 1'
#
loop_
_entity.id
_entity.type
_entity.pdbx_description
1 polymer ?
#
loop_
_entity_poly.entity_id
_entity_poly.type
_entity_poly.pdbx_seq_one_letter_code
_entity_poly.pdbx_strand_id
1 'polypeptide(L)'
;MAVLDEISGFVSEVVSGNEQGKTADNIYKAFRGSVDSRFPDLGKVVLLSFPRYQGDFISQRYESVIAEKETIERTHTFIMNEDLPHEDPGNQFQISWDEDTILQYKIPRVYAFKRPTWEVNPTRKIEDFKLAFYTDLGDAMMRFACMPTYSSDAFFKQIDKVEKCMNTRNPVDSFRRFDETFVPDPEKTYYIHADLAQKHDKCAVAIAHVDKWVNIQVIKDY
;
A
#
# COMPACT_ATOMS: atom_id res chain seq x y z
N MET A 1 11.39 -22.71 -18.68
CA MET A 1 10.67 -21.54 -18.12
C MET A 1 10.17 -21.95 -16.74
N ALA A 2 10.34 -21.08 -15.74
CA ALA A 2 9.72 -21.22 -14.43
C ALA A 2 8.73 -20.07 -14.24
N VAL A 3 7.55 -20.38 -13.72
CA VAL A 3 6.51 -19.39 -13.40
C VAL A 3 6.24 -19.50 -11.90
N LEU A 4 6.38 -18.38 -11.20
CA LEU A 4 6.09 -18.25 -9.78
C LEU A 4 4.86 -17.34 -9.65
N ASP A 5 3.73 -17.95 -9.36
CA ASP A 5 2.46 -17.25 -9.21
C ASP A 5 2.18 -16.95 -7.75
N GLU A 6 1.53 -15.83 -7.48
CA GLU A 6 1.20 -15.31 -6.14
C GLU A 6 2.38 -15.23 -5.17
N ILE A 7 3.59 -14.94 -5.68
CA ILE A 7 4.81 -14.97 -4.88
C ILE A 7 4.78 -14.01 -3.69
N SER A 8 4.03 -12.92 -3.74
CA SER A 8 3.81 -12.02 -2.60
C SER A 8 3.09 -12.69 -1.43
N GLY A 9 2.46 -13.85 -1.66
CA GLY A 9 1.82 -14.66 -0.62
C GLY A 9 2.79 -15.30 0.35
N PHE A 10 4.06 -15.44 -0.04
CA PHE A 10 5.08 -16.00 0.84
C PHE A 10 5.60 -14.95 1.80
N VAL A 11 5.94 -15.37 3.02
CA VAL A 11 6.47 -14.47 4.05
C VAL A 11 7.74 -13.81 3.54
N SER A 12 7.79 -12.47 3.60
CA SER A 12 8.95 -11.69 3.14
C SER A 12 10.06 -11.60 4.18
N GLU A 13 9.75 -11.85 5.46
CA GLU A 13 10.68 -11.74 6.58
C GLU A 13 10.73 -13.03 7.40
N VAL A 14 11.91 -13.30 7.96
CA VAL A 14 12.14 -14.42 8.89
C VAL A 14 11.51 -14.07 10.24
N VAL A 15 10.29 -14.48 10.46
CA VAL A 15 9.69 -14.51 11.79
C VAL A 15 10.06 -15.85 12.43
N SER A 16 11.09 -15.79 13.28
CA SER A 16 11.64 -16.91 14.09
C SER A 16 12.21 -18.14 13.36
N GLY A 17 13.48 -18.28 13.46
CA GLY A 17 14.42 -19.44 13.46
C GLY A 17 14.25 -20.58 12.46
N ASN A 18 13.07 -21.02 12.12
CA ASN A 18 12.83 -22.26 11.35
C ASN A 18 12.17 -22.08 9.98
N GLU A 19 11.84 -20.85 9.56
CA GLU A 19 11.14 -20.60 8.29
C GLU A 19 12.00 -19.99 7.18
N GLN A 20 13.32 -19.92 7.35
CA GLN A 20 14.25 -19.30 6.38
C GLN A 20 14.12 -19.84 4.94
N GLY A 21 13.69 -21.08 4.78
CA GLY A 21 13.52 -21.69 3.45
C GLY A 21 12.27 -21.28 2.69
N LYS A 22 11.31 -20.61 3.33
CA LYS A 22 9.98 -20.33 2.76
C LYS A 22 9.75 -18.88 2.37
N THR A 23 10.75 -18.02 2.47
CA THR A 23 10.59 -16.62 2.06
C THR A 23 10.52 -16.50 0.55
N ALA A 24 9.78 -15.51 0.04
CA ALA A 24 9.66 -15.22 -1.38
C ALA A 24 11.02 -15.09 -2.08
N ASP A 25 11.98 -14.43 -1.42
CA ASP A 25 13.33 -14.24 -1.95
C ASP A 25 14.11 -15.56 -2.05
N ASN A 26 14.04 -16.43 -1.05
CA ASN A 26 14.71 -17.74 -1.08
C ASN A 26 14.12 -18.66 -2.14
N ILE A 27 12.80 -18.67 -2.28
CA ILE A 27 12.11 -19.41 -3.33
C ILE A 27 12.54 -18.92 -4.70
N TYR A 28 12.50 -17.61 -4.92
CA TYR A 28 12.95 -16.99 -6.17
C TYR A 28 14.41 -17.35 -6.49
N LYS A 29 15.34 -17.22 -5.53
CA LYS A 29 16.75 -17.54 -5.71
C LYS A 29 16.97 -19.00 -6.06
N ALA A 30 16.25 -19.92 -5.44
CA ALA A 30 16.34 -21.34 -5.74
C ALA A 30 15.89 -21.66 -7.18
N PHE A 31 14.75 -21.10 -7.60
CA PHE A 31 14.27 -21.26 -8.97
C PHE A 31 15.17 -20.58 -9.99
N ARG A 32 15.61 -19.36 -9.71
CA ARG A 32 16.52 -18.61 -10.57
C ARG A 32 17.84 -19.36 -10.77
N GLY A 33 18.47 -19.82 -9.68
CA GLY A 33 19.69 -20.61 -9.75
C GLY A 33 19.53 -21.93 -10.51
N SER A 34 18.39 -22.60 -10.35
CA SER A 34 18.10 -23.83 -11.10
C SER A 34 17.92 -23.57 -12.60
N VAL A 35 17.27 -22.47 -12.98
CA VAL A 35 17.07 -22.08 -14.38
C VAL A 35 18.40 -21.67 -15.00
N ASP A 36 19.18 -20.83 -14.33
CA ASP A 36 20.46 -20.32 -14.85
C ASP A 36 21.50 -21.44 -15.01
N SER A 37 21.52 -22.41 -14.09
CA SER A 37 22.48 -23.53 -14.18
C SER A 37 22.15 -24.52 -15.29
N ARG A 38 20.87 -24.71 -15.62
CA ARG A 38 20.43 -25.70 -16.62
C ARG A 38 20.20 -25.12 -18.00
N PHE A 39 19.83 -23.83 -18.08
CA PHE A 39 19.42 -23.15 -19.29
C PHE A 39 19.94 -21.71 -19.33
N PRO A 40 21.27 -21.48 -19.33
CA PRO A 40 21.86 -20.17 -19.13
C PRO A 40 21.43 -19.13 -20.17
N ASP A 41 21.20 -19.55 -21.42
CA ASP A 41 20.85 -18.63 -22.51
C ASP A 41 19.35 -18.55 -22.83
N LEU A 42 18.61 -19.60 -22.49
CA LEU A 42 17.19 -19.74 -22.87
C LEU A 42 16.25 -19.72 -21.66
N GLY A 43 16.79 -19.82 -20.46
CA GLY A 43 16.03 -19.90 -19.24
C GLY A 43 15.28 -18.59 -18.96
N LYS A 44 14.00 -18.73 -18.57
CA LYS A 44 13.15 -17.61 -18.17
C LYS A 44 12.51 -17.90 -16.83
N VAL A 45 12.49 -16.88 -15.98
CA VAL A 45 11.70 -16.87 -14.74
C VAL A 45 10.66 -15.77 -14.85
N VAL A 46 9.40 -16.13 -14.65
CA VAL A 46 8.27 -15.20 -14.68
C VAL A 46 7.69 -15.13 -13.27
N LEU A 47 7.55 -13.93 -12.75
CA LEU A 47 6.91 -13.65 -11.47
C LEU A 47 5.55 -13.00 -11.74
N LEU A 48 4.50 -13.61 -11.24
CA LEU A 48 3.14 -13.08 -11.31
C LEU A 48 2.65 -12.87 -9.88
N SER A 49 2.23 -11.66 -9.55
CA SER A 49 1.66 -11.35 -8.25
C SER A 49 1.03 -9.96 -8.23
N PHE A 50 0.20 -9.70 -7.26
CA PHE A 50 -0.21 -8.36 -6.90
C PHE A 50 0.60 -7.88 -5.69
N PRO A 51 0.89 -6.56 -5.58
CA PRO A 51 1.62 -6.01 -4.44
C PRO A 51 0.69 -5.97 -3.21
N ARG A 52 1.11 -6.56 -2.10
CA ARG A 52 0.33 -6.56 -0.85
C ARG A 52 0.55 -5.29 -0.04
N TYR A 53 1.80 -4.85 0.04
CA TYR A 53 2.19 -3.63 0.73
C TYR A 53 3.42 -3.02 0.06
N GLN A 54 3.68 -1.76 0.35
CA GLN A 54 4.89 -1.09 -0.13
C GLN A 54 6.13 -1.80 0.42
N GLY A 55 7.04 -2.16 -0.48
CA GLY A 55 8.25 -2.86 -0.10
C GLY A 55 8.11 -4.38 0.11
N ASP A 56 6.99 -4.99 -0.27
CA ASP A 56 6.91 -6.44 -0.38
C ASP A 56 7.84 -6.96 -1.50
N PHE A 57 8.02 -8.26 -1.57
CA PHE A 57 8.96 -8.87 -2.51
C PHE A 57 8.71 -8.45 -3.97
N ILE A 58 7.47 -8.46 -4.44
CA ILE A 58 7.17 -8.13 -5.84
C ILE A 58 7.35 -6.63 -6.12
N SER A 59 6.98 -5.77 -5.18
CA SER A 59 7.21 -4.31 -5.28
C SER A 59 8.70 -3.99 -5.33
N GLN A 60 9.51 -4.60 -4.46
CA GLN A 60 10.97 -4.43 -4.50
C GLN A 60 11.56 -4.91 -5.82
N ARG A 61 11.10 -6.06 -6.36
CA ARG A 61 11.56 -6.56 -7.65
C ARG A 61 11.16 -5.65 -8.79
N TYR A 62 9.94 -5.12 -8.78
CA TYR A 62 9.48 -4.16 -9.76
C TYR A 62 10.39 -2.92 -9.79
N GLU A 63 10.59 -2.26 -8.66
CA GLU A 63 11.42 -1.05 -8.57
C GLU A 63 12.91 -1.33 -8.86
N SER A 64 13.40 -2.52 -8.54
CA SER A 64 14.81 -2.86 -8.75
C SER A 64 15.23 -2.92 -10.21
N VAL A 65 14.30 -3.18 -11.14
CA VAL A 65 14.60 -3.35 -12.58
C VAL A 65 14.29 -2.12 -13.42
N ILE A 66 13.60 -1.12 -12.86
CA ILE A 66 13.20 0.10 -13.56
C ILE A 66 14.24 1.19 -13.31
N ALA A 67 14.76 1.78 -14.40
CA ALA A 67 15.65 2.94 -14.32
C ALA A 67 14.86 4.24 -14.38
N GLU A 68 13.87 4.30 -15.27
CA GLU A 68 13.06 5.50 -15.50
C GLU A 68 11.62 5.12 -15.83
N LYS A 69 10.65 5.81 -15.22
CA LYS A 69 9.23 5.67 -15.48
C LYS A 69 8.51 7.00 -15.37
N GLU A 70 7.41 7.11 -16.07
CA GLU A 70 6.40 8.15 -15.87
C GLU A 70 5.20 7.53 -15.15
N THR A 71 4.69 8.23 -14.14
CA THR A 71 3.51 7.81 -13.37
C THR A 71 2.40 8.82 -13.59
N ILE A 72 1.24 8.34 -14.00
CA ILE A 72 0.03 9.14 -14.20
C ILE A 72 -1.04 8.65 -13.25
N GLU A 73 -1.60 9.54 -12.45
CA GLU A 73 -2.78 9.24 -11.64
C GLU A 73 -4.00 9.11 -12.53
N ARG A 74 -4.72 8.01 -12.39
CA ARG A 74 -6.01 7.74 -13.03
C ARG A 74 -7.10 7.77 -11.99
N THR A 75 -8.27 8.20 -12.40
CA THR A 75 -9.44 8.30 -11.53
C THR A 75 -10.65 7.69 -12.22
N HIS A 76 -11.48 7.00 -11.45
CA HIS A 76 -12.78 6.51 -11.91
C HIS A 76 -13.84 6.77 -10.86
N THR A 77 -15.02 7.19 -11.33
CA THR A 77 -16.18 7.47 -10.49
C THR A 77 -17.28 6.45 -10.77
N PHE A 78 -17.63 5.67 -9.76
CA PHE A 78 -18.78 4.77 -9.81
C PHE A 78 -20.05 5.51 -9.42
N ILE A 79 -21.14 5.28 -10.18
CA ILE A 79 -22.48 5.69 -9.78
C ILE A 79 -23.07 4.56 -8.94
N MET A 80 -23.51 4.86 -7.72
CA MET A 80 -23.96 3.82 -6.77
C MET A 80 -25.36 3.35 -7.09
N ASN A 81 -26.25 4.24 -7.48
CA ASN A 81 -27.63 3.95 -7.90
C ASN A 81 -27.97 4.68 -9.20
N GLU A 82 -28.26 3.93 -10.24
CA GLU A 82 -28.60 4.47 -11.58
C GLU A 82 -29.94 5.23 -11.59
N ASP A 83 -30.82 4.96 -10.63
CA ASP A 83 -32.13 5.62 -10.51
C ASP A 83 -32.05 7.02 -9.84
N LEU A 84 -30.90 7.38 -9.30
CA LEU A 84 -30.64 8.67 -8.66
C LEU A 84 -29.84 9.60 -9.59
N PRO A 85 -29.92 10.92 -9.38
CA PRO A 85 -29.10 11.86 -10.13
C PRO A 85 -27.61 11.52 -10.03
N HIS A 86 -26.94 11.44 -11.18
CA HIS A 86 -25.52 11.07 -11.25
C HIS A 86 -24.62 12.18 -10.68
N GLU A 87 -25.09 13.43 -10.65
CA GLU A 87 -24.38 14.58 -10.08
C GLU A 87 -24.46 14.65 -8.55
N ASP A 88 -25.30 13.83 -7.93
CA ASP A 88 -25.41 13.78 -6.47
C ASP A 88 -24.11 13.21 -5.87
N PRO A 89 -23.35 13.97 -5.07
CA PRO A 89 -22.14 13.48 -4.42
C PRO A 89 -22.36 12.26 -3.53
N GLY A 90 -23.57 12.12 -2.97
CA GLY A 90 -23.95 10.93 -2.17
C GLY A 90 -24.17 9.68 -3.01
N ASN A 91 -24.36 9.84 -4.33
CA ASN A 91 -24.53 8.75 -5.28
C ASN A 91 -23.24 8.39 -6.02
N GLN A 92 -22.12 9.03 -5.67
CA GLN A 92 -20.83 8.82 -6.31
C GLN A 92 -19.83 8.18 -5.35
N PHE A 93 -19.03 7.26 -5.89
CA PHE A 93 -17.87 6.69 -5.21
C PHE A 93 -16.68 6.72 -6.14
N GLN A 94 -15.60 7.39 -5.73
CA GLN A 94 -14.42 7.60 -6.55
C GLN A 94 -13.23 6.80 -6.04
N ILE A 95 -12.49 6.21 -6.98
CA ILE A 95 -11.19 5.61 -6.74
C ILE A 95 -10.12 6.26 -7.61
N SER A 96 -8.87 6.25 -7.14
CA SER A 96 -7.70 6.69 -7.92
C SER A 96 -6.59 5.64 -7.84
N TRP A 97 -5.84 5.47 -8.94
CA TRP A 97 -4.69 4.58 -8.99
C TRP A 97 -3.60 5.16 -9.87
N ASP A 98 -2.36 4.70 -9.64
CA ASP A 98 -1.19 5.10 -10.42
C ASP A 98 -0.97 4.14 -11.57
N GLU A 99 -0.82 4.69 -12.77
CA GLU A 99 -0.43 3.97 -13.97
C GLU A 99 1.01 4.32 -14.35
N ASP A 100 1.88 3.32 -14.31
CA ASP A 100 3.29 3.48 -14.64
C ASP A 100 3.55 3.18 -16.11
N THR A 101 4.21 4.09 -16.82
CA THR A 101 4.80 3.86 -18.14
C THR A 101 6.30 3.75 -18.00
N ILE A 102 6.85 2.56 -18.27
CA ILE A 102 8.29 2.31 -18.14
C ILE A 102 9.02 2.86 -19.36
N LEU A 103 9.91 3.82 -19.15
CA LEU A 103 10.72 4.44 -20.18
C LEU A 103 12.05 3.71 -20.35
N GLN A 104 12.66 3.27 -19.25
CA GLN A 104 13.95 2.59 -19.28
C GLN A 104 14.08 1.52 -18.21
N TYR A 105 14.65 0.38 -18.60
CA TYR A 105 15.02 -0.71 -17.69
C TYR A 105 16.50 -0.66 -17.31
N LYS A 106 16.83 -0.96 -16.06
CA LYS A 106 18.24 -1.04 -15.57
C LYS A 106 19.00 -2.23 -16.11
N ILE A 107 18.30 -3.35 -16.35
CA ILE A 107 18.90 -4.64 -16.66
C ILE A 107 18.40 -5.12 -18.00
N PRO A 108 19.29 -5.38 -18.98
CA PRO A 108 18.89 -5.93 -20.28
C PRO A 108 18.15 -7.27 -20.14
N ARG A 109 17.12 -7.47 -20.93
CA ARG A 109 16.28 -8.69 -20.98
C ARG A 109 15.48 -8.97 -19.70
N VAL A 110 15.40 -7.98 -18.79
CA VAL A 110 14.51 -8.05 -17.63
C VAL A 110 13.41 -7.02 -17.81
N TYR A 111 12.17 -7.47 -17.72
CA TYR A 111 10.99 -6.64 -17.95
C TYR A 111 10.07 -6.74 -16.75
N ALA A 112 9.45 -5.63 -16.40
CA ALA A 112 8.43 -5.55 -15.37
C ALA A 112 7.34 -4.59 -15.84
N PHE A 113 6.10 -4.85 -15.46
CA PHE A 113 4.99 -3.94 -15.63
C PHE A 113 4.00 -4.09 -14.47
N LYS A 114 3.27 -3.03 -14.21
CA LYS A 114 2.21 -2.97 -13.22
C LYS A 114 0.97 -2.44 -13.92
N ARG A 115 -0.12 -3.20 -13.92
CA ARG A 115 -1.37 -2.83 -14.59
C ARG A 115 -2.57 -3.32 -13.78
N PRO A 116 -3.66 -2.56 -13.73
CA PRO A 116 -4.90 -3.03 -13.11
C PRO A 116 -5.53 -4.18 -13.90
N THR A 117 -6.35 -4.95 -13.21
CA THR A 117 -6.95 -6.17 -13.77
C THR A 117 -7.80 -5.89 -15.02
N TRP A 118 -8.52 -4.79 -15.07
CA TRP A 118 -9.37 -4.41 -16.23
C TRP A 118 -8.58 -3.97 -17.47
N GLU A 119 -7.29 -3.68 -17.33
CA GLU A 119 -6.43 -3.45 -18.50
C GLU A 119 -5.77 -4.73 -19.01
N VAL A 120 -5.47 -5.67 -18.11
CA VAL A 120 -4.80 -6.93 -18.46
C VAL A 120 -5.81 -7.97 -18.95
N ASN A 121 -7.01 -7.97 -18.39
CA ASN A 121 -8.05 -8.92 -18.75
C ASN A 121 -9.14 -8.28 -19.63
N PRO A 122 -9.15 -8.55 -20.96
CA PRO A 122 -10.07 -7.90 -21.88
C PRO A 122 -11.55 -8.30 -21.68
N THR A 123 -11.82 -9.31 -20.83
CA THR A 123 -13.18 -9.73 -20.49
C THR A 123 -13.75 -9.01 -19.29
N ARG A 124 -12.94 -8.15 -18.63
CA ARG A 124 -13.33 -7.43 -17.43
C ARG A 124 -13.28 -5.92 -17.65
N LYS A 125 -14.24 -5.23 -17.04
CA LYS A 125 -14.28 -3.77 -16.97
C LYS A 125 -14.13 -3.33 -15.53
N ILE A 126 -13.80 -2.09 -15.32
CA ILE A 126 -13.64 -1.52 -13.97
C ILE A 126 -14.96 -1.60 -13.17
N GLU A 127 -16.10 -1.46 -13.86
CA GLU A 127 -17.44 -1.56 -13.27
C GLU A 127 -17.73 -2.92 -12.63
N ASP A 128 -17.12 -4.00 -13.13
CA ASP A 128 -17.28 -5.34 -12.57
C ASP A 128 -16.75 -5.47 -11.14
N PHE A 129 -15.89 -4.55 -10.74
CA PHE A 129 -15.25 -4.51 -9.41
C PHE A 129 -15.88 -3.50 -8.45
N LYS A 130 -16.94 -2.79 -8.87
CA LYS A 130 -17.62 -1.76 -8.08
C LYS A 130 -17.94 -2.22 -6.65
N LEU A 131 -18.56 -3.40 -6.52
CA LEU A 131 -18.92 -3.95 -5.21
C LEU A 131 -17.68 -4.23 -4.33
N ALA A 132 -16.62 -4.77 -4.92
CA ALA A 132 -15.39 -5.06 -4.19
C ALA A 132 -14.75 -3.77 -3.64
N PHE A 133 -14.66 -2.73 -4.48
CA PHE A 133 -14.14 -1.43 -4.06
C PHE A 133 -15.00 -0.77 -2.98
N TYR A 134 -16.30 -0.93 -3.05
CA TYR A 134 -17.22 -0.37 -2.05
C TYR A 134 -17.16 -1.11 -0.71
N THR A 135 -16.98 -2.44 -0.75
CA THR A 135 -16.98 -3.29 0.45
C THR A 135 -15.64 -3.23 1.20
N ASP A 136 -14.52 -3.40 0.50
CA ASP A 136 -13.17 -3.27 1.07
C ASP A 136 -12.24 -2.58 0.08
N LEU A 137 -12.20 -1.25 0.17
CA LEU A 137 -11.38 -0.43 -0.71
C LEU A 137 -9.90 -0.85 -0.69
N GLY A 138 -9.36 -1.15 0.49
CA GLY A 138 -7.94 -1.50 0.63
C GLY A 138 -7.58 -2.80 -0.08
N ASP A 139 -8.35 -3.87 0.14
CA ASP A 139 -8.14 -5.16 -0.52
C ASP A 139 -8.38 -5.06 -2.03
N ALA A 140 -9.43 -4.36 -2.44
CA ALA A 140 -9.75 -4.18 -3.86
C ALA A 140 -8.69 -3.37 -4.61
N MET A 141 -8.17 -2.28 -4.02
CA MET A 141 -7.07 -1.48 -4.59
C MET A 141 -5.81 -2.33 -4.77
N MET A 142 -5.47 -3.13 -3.78
CA MET A 142 -4.33 -4.01 -3.82
C MET A 142 -4.46 -5.07 -4.91
N ARG A 143 -5.57 -5.80 -4.95
CA ARG A 143 -5.77 -6.94 -5.86
C ARG A 143 -6.08 -6.54 -7.29
N PHE A 144 -6.96 -5.56 -7.47
CA PHE A 144 -7.49 -5.24 -8.79
C PHE A 144 -6.84 -4.01 -9.43
N ALA A 145 -6.46 -3.02 -8.64
CA ALA A 145 -5.77 -1.82 -9.13
C ALA A 145 -4.23 -1.90 -9.04
N CYS A 146 -3.68 -3.00 -8.49
CA CYS A 146 -2.25 -3.17 -8.24
C CYS A 146 -1.63 -2.06 -7.37
N MET A 147 -2.40 -1.48 -6.46
CA MET A 147 -1.97 -0.43 -5.55
C MET A 147 -1.65 -1.04 -4.18
N PRO A 148 -0.37 -1.12 -3.79
CA PRO A 148 0.00 -1.69 -2.51
C PRO A 148 -0.48 -0.84 -1.34
N THR A 149 -0.85 -1.48 -0.24
CA THR A 149 -1.05 -0.78 1.02
C THR A 149 0.29 -0.32 1.60
N TYR A 150 0.28 0.67 2.51
CA TYR A 150 1.51 1.19 3.11
C TYR A 150 2.20 0.16 4.03
N SER A 151 1.46 -0.78 4.59
CA SER A 151 1.97 -1.80 5.51
C SER A 151 1.20 -3.11 5.35
N SER A 152 1.87 -4.22 5.64
CA SER A 152 1.25 -5.57 5.67
C SER A 152 0.12 -5.68 6.70
N ASP A 153 0.18 -4.86 7.74
CA ASP A 153 -0.77 -4.88 8.86
C ASP A 153 -1.07 -3.43 9.31
N ALA A 154 -1.49 -2.60 8.37
CA ALA A 154 -1.78 -1.21 8.64
C ALA A 154 -3.00 -1.08 9.54
N PHE A 155 -2.81 -0.53 10.74
CA PHE A 155 -3.89 -0.18 11.65
C PHE A 155 -4.85 0.84 11.00
N PHE A 156 -4.29 1.81 10.26
CA PHE A 156 -5.05 2.75 9.44
C PHE A 156 -4.96 2.35 7.97
N LYS A 157 -6.05 1.80 7.43
CA LYS A 157 -6.13 1.39 6.01
C LYS A 157 -6.20 2.57 5.03
N GLN A 158 -6.61 3.75 5.50
CA GLN A 158 -6.81 4.96 4.71
C GLN A 158 -5.88 6.07 5.20
N ILE A 159 -4.60 5.94 4.87
CA ILE A 159 -3.56 6.88 5.34
C ILE A 159 -3.80 8.31 4.86
N ASP A 160 -4.34 8.49 3.66
CA ASP A 160 -4.71 9.77 3.09
C ASP A 160 -5.70 10.56 3.98
N LYS A 161 -6.62 9.85 4.64
CA LYS A 161 -7.54 10.46 5.61
C LYS A 161 -6.82 10.86 6.89
N VAL A 162 -5.85 10.05 7.32
CA VAL A 162 -5.01 10.39 8.48
C VAL A 162 -4.19 11.63 8.17
N GLU A 163 -3.55 11.68 7.00
CA GLU A 163 -2.75 12.83 6.57
C GLU A 163 -3.59 14.11 6.45
N LYS A 164 -4.82 14.03 5.95
CA LYS A 164 -5.75 15.17 5.94
C LYS A 164 -6.15 15.68 7.33
N CYS A 165 -6.05 14.84 8.35
CA CYS A 165 -6.27 15.23 9.73
C CYS A 165 -5.03 15.84 10.38
N MET A 166 -3.84 15.73 9.74
CA MET A 166 -2.63 16.33 10.25
C MET A 166 -2.62 17.83 9.96
N ASN A 167 -2.48 18.63 11.00
CA ASN A 167 -2.25 20.05 10.84
C ASN A 167 -0.85 20.31 10.32
N THR A 168 -0.69 21.33 9.48
CA THR A 168 0.62 21.80 9.01
C THR A 168 1.54 22.28 10.12
N ARG A 169 1.01 22.49 11.33
CA ARG A 169 1.78 22.83 12.52
C ARG A 169 2.41 21.58 13.08
N ASN A 170 3.65 21.37 12.74
CA ASN A 170 4.44 20.28 13.28
C ASN A 170 5.12 20.76 14.59
N PRO A 171 4.69 20.29 15.78
CA PRO A 171 5.29 20.70 17.05
C PRO A 171 6.67 20.08 17.28
N VAL A 172 7.18 19.33 16.33
CA VAL A 172 8.46 18.62 16.43
C VAL A 172 9.33 19.01 15.25
N ASP A 173 10.52 19.52 15.53
CA ASP A 173 11.50 19.86 14.51
C ASP A 173 12.05 18.60 13.78
N SER A 174 12.89 18.82 12.75
CA SER A 174 13.54 17.74 11.99
C SER A 174 14.40 16.81 12.86
N PHE A 175 14.79 17.24 14.05
CA PHE A 175 15.52 16.45 15.04
C PHE A 175 14.61 15.76 16.05
N ARG A 176 13.29 15.82 15.85
CA ARG A 176 12.26 15.25 16.74
C ARG A 176 12.27 15.82 18.16
N ARG A 177 12.73 17.06 18.30
CA ARG A 177 12.60 17.81 19.54
C ARG A 177 11.26 18.53 19.58
N PHE A 178 10.69 18.59 20.76
CA PHE A 178 9.47 19.33 20.97
C PHE A 178 9.67 20.82 20.61
N ASP A 179 8.69 21.43 19.96
CA ASP A 179 8.73 22.85 19.63
C ASP A 179 8.69 23.68 20.91
N GLU A 180 9.80 24.32 21.24
CA GLU A 180 9.96 25.16 22.45
C GLU A 180 9.01 26.37 22.42
N THR A 181 8.45 26.72 21.27
CA THR A 181 7.47 27.78 21.13
C THR A 181 6.03 27.34 21.44
N PHE A 182 5.83 26.05 21.69
CA PHE A 182 4.54 25.55 22.10
C PHE A 182 4.21 25.98 23.52
N VAL A 183 3.22 26.86 23.65
CA VAL A 183 2.69 27.29 24.94
C VAL A 183 1.35 26.58 25.17
N PRO A 184 1.24 25.72 26.17
CA PRO A 184 -0.02 25.07 26.49
C PRO A 184 -1.05 26.13 26.98
N ASP A 185 -2.30 25.96 26.55
CA ASP A 185 -3.41 26.77 27.01
C ASP A 185 -3.79 26.32 28.44
N PRO A 186 -3.70 27.20 29.47
CA PRO A 186 -3.99 26.84 30.86
C PRO A 186 -5.45 26.43 31.10
N GLU A 187 -6.38 26.80 30.22
CA GLU A 187 -7.79 26.45 30.33
C GLU A 187 -8.10 25.05 29.78
N LYS A 188 -7.11 24.37 29.16
CA LYS A 188 -7.29 23.04 28.56
C LYS A 188 -6.68 21.93 29.39
N THR A 189 -7.35 20.80 29.41
CA THR A 189 -6.79 19.56 29.97
C THR A 189 -6.02 18.81 28.89
N TYR A 190 -4.75 18.55 29.13
CA TYR A 190 -3.89 17.80 28.24
C TYR A 190 -3.73 16.35 28.74
N TYR A 191 -3.82 15.42 27.82
CA TYR A 191 -3.58 14.01 28.05
C TYR A 191 -2.25 13.62 27.40
N ILE A 192 -1.40 12.94 28.16
CA ILE A 192 -0.09 12.50 27.68
C ILE A 192 -0.08 10.98 27.68
N HIS A 193 0.32 10.41 26.56
CA HIS A 193 0.61 8.99 26.41
C HIS A 193 2.07 8.81 26.00
N ALA A 194 2.78 7.93 26.69
CA ALA A 194 4.16 7.58 26.37
C ALA A 194 4.24 6.06 26.12
N ASP A 195 4.68 5.70 24.91
CA ASP A 195 5.01 4.33 24.54
C ASP A 195 6.53 4.17 24.63
N LEU A 196 6.96 3.37 25.60
CA LEU A 196 8.38 3.16 25.92
C LEU A 196 8.86 1.86 25.29
N ALA A 197 9.70 1.97 24.28
CA ALA A 197 10.28 0.81 23.62
C ALA A 197 11.50 0.26 24.38
N GLN A 198 11.64 -1.06 24.38
CA GLN A 198 12.77 -1.79 25.01
C GLN A 198 13.74 -2.14 23.96
N LYS A 199 14.42 -2.10 23.23
CA LYS A 199 15.37 -2.54 22.20
C LYS A 199 14.82 -2.39 20.77
N HIS A 200 15.55 -1.66 19.98
CA HIS A 200 15.37 -1.50 18.53
C HIS A 200 14.09 -0.78 18.06
N ASP A 201 13.09 -0.64 18.92
CA ASP A 201 11.91 0.18 18.64
C ASP A 201 12.11 1.65 19.03
N LYS A 202 11.24 2.52 18.52
CA LYS A 202 11.29 3.95 18.83
C LYS A 202 10.31 4.27 19.95
N CYS A 203 10.77 5.00 20.97
CA CYS A 203 9.85 5.60 21.93
C CYS A 203 8.99 6.67 21.25
N ALA A 204 7.71 6.69 21.59
CA ALA A 204 6.79 7.72 21.12
C ALA A 204 6.12 8.40 22.32
N VAL A 205 5.97 9.71 22.25
CA VAL A 205 5.20 10.50 23.22
C VAL A 205 4.16 11.28 22.45
N ALA A 206 2.90 11.14 22.82
CA ALA A 206 1.78 11.89 22.27
C ALA A 206 1.16 12.78 23.33
N ILE A 207 0.86 14.02 22.97
CA ILE A 207 0.11 14.97 23.80
C ILE A 207 -1.15 15.34 23.03
N ALA A 208 -2.29 15.24 23.68
CA ALA A 208 -3.59 15.55 23.11
C ALA A 208 -4.45 16.38 24.05
N HIS A 209 -5.35 17.17 23.50
CA HIS A 209 -6.43 17.82 24.24
C HIS A 209 -7.73 17.75 23.44
N VAL A 210 -8.84 17.98 24.09
CA VAL A 210 -10.16 18.01 23.48
C VAL A 210 -10.61 19.47 23.36
N ASP A 211 -10.77 19.96 22.12
CA ASP A 211 -11.31 21.28 21.87
C ASP A 211 -12.84 21.29 21.90
N LYS A 212 -13.46 20.22 21.43
CA LYS A 212 -14.90 20.13 21.27
C LYS A 212 -15.34 18.68 21.37
N TRP A 213 -16.25 18.37 22.28
CA TRP A 213 -16.90 17.08 22.29
C TRP A 213 -17.83 16.96 21.07
N VAL A 214 -17.52 16.05 20.17
CA VAL A 214 -18.42 15.62 19.11
C VAL A 214 -19.08 14.34 19.59
N ASN A 215 -20.42 14.31 19.64
CA ASN A 215 -21.14 13.06 19.86
C ASN A 215 -20.90 12.16 18.64
N ILE A 216 -19.97 11.24 18.77
CA ILE A 216 -19.78 10.17 17.80
C ILE A 216 -20.94 9.20 18.02
N GLN A 217 -21.95 9.26 17.17
CA GLN A 217 -22.86 8.13 17.04
C GLN A 217 -22.04 6.98 16.46
N VAL A 218 -21.80 5.98 17.28
CA VAL A 218 -21.24 4.71 16.79
C VAL A 218 -22.29 4.12 15.87
N ILE A 219 -22.10 4.27 14.58
CA ILE A 219 -22.82 3.48 13.60
C ILE A 219 -22.30 2.07 13.80
N LYS A 220 -23.13 1.22 14.36
CA LYS A 220 -22.87 -0.22 14.39
C LYS A 220 -22.93 -0.69 12.94
N ASP A 221 -21.77 -0.94 12.38
CA ASP A 221 -21.70 -1.76 11.19
C ASP A 221 -22.02 -3.19 11.60
N TYR A 222 -23.04 -3.73 10.97
CA TYR A 222 -23.43 -5.13 11.09
C TYR A 222 -22.67 -5.96 10.09
#